data_cc2aa33ea5fbc5772d4871869aa6b5c0
#
_entry.id   cc2aa33ea5fbc5772d4871869aa6b5c0
#
_cell.length_a   1.000
_cell.length_b   1.000
_cell.length_c   1.000
_cell.angle_alpha   90.00
_cell.angle_beta   90.00
_cell.angle_gamma   90.00
#
_symmetry.space_group_name_H-M   'P 1'
#
loop_
_entity.id
_entity.type
_entity.pdbx_description
1 polymer ?
#
loop_
_entity_poly.entity_id
_entity_poly.type
_entity_poly.pdbx_seq_one_letter_code
_entity_poly.pdbx_strand_id
1 'polypeptide(L)'
;MENKLNVISSADGSCGSCQRNSCEGCSPANNRETSARITRRDLGRITLVGSAAAFLAGCSDNKPVAAKQEPATEVSDVSPDLAVVQKSKGPVMTQIDEFFKMGPGPSSSHTMGPMRITYDFYQRISKLPIDQLKRATDLKVHLFGSLSATGKGHGTDRAALAGLLGQAPATCPPQFLDGLAERPDEVHPLKLGPTTLNLTLKDVIFDDTKGKYPHPNTMRIVLHAGNESLYEQEYYSVGGGFIEWKGYKPPEKGQPKYPYATMKELMAHLEANRITLPQLMLANEIAISGKSEKQVWDFIDQVTTVMLGMVDTGLNAHGVLPGAIQLQSKAAAVYKHAQESSYPTDKAIATMSAAALAASEENARGHIIVTAPTGGSAGVMPAVVKGLKDYRKVTTQQLREAFLAAAAVGYLCKHNATLSAAEGGCQAEIGVGSAMAAAMGGQAQGAGIQVITNAAESALEHHLGMTCDPVGGYVQVPCIERCAFGAVKAWTAYCIASNEREVKRKVDLDTCIAAMAMTAKDMNPKYKETSEAGLAALVLC
;
A
#
# COMPACT_ATOMS: atom_id res chain seq x y z
N MET A 1 32.32 -52.37 5.21
CA MET A 1 32.22 -52.92 3.84
C MET A 1 32.14 -51.78 2.88
N GLU A 2 33.22 -51.66 2.14
CA GLU A 2 33.47 -50.67 1.10
C GLU A 2 32.51 -50.78 -0.07
N ASN A 3 32.23 -49.65 -0.76
CA ASN A 3 32.47 -49.52 -2.21
C ASN A 3 31.96 -48.16 -2.71
N LYS A 4 32.88 -47.36 -3.08
CA LYS A 4 33.45 -47.00 -4.43
C LYS A 4 32.61 -45.98 -5.21
N LEU A 5 33.24 -44.79 -5.27
CA LEU A 5 33.05 -43.77 -6.30
C LEU A 5 33.17 -44.35 -7.72
N ASN A 6 32.36 -43.83 -8.65
CA ASN A 6 32.70 -43.82 -10.06
C ASN A 6 32.48 -42.41 -10.65
N VAL A 7 33.63 -41.82 -11.01
CA VAL A 7 33.73 -40.66 -11.89
C VAL A 7 33.64 -41.19 -13.34
N ILE A 8 32.81 -40.58 -14.16
CA ILE A 8 32.90 -40.75 -15.62
C ILE A 8 33.05 -39.38 -16.23
N SER A 9 34.26 -39.16 -16.76
CA SER A 9 34.56 -38.13 -17.75
C SER A 9 34.20 -38.68 -19.13
N SER A 10 33.61 -37.89 -20.01
CA SER A 10 33.72 -38.06 -21.43
C SER A 10 33.66 -36.70 -22.12
N ALA A 11 34.75 -36.43 -22.76
CA ALA A 11 34.93 -35.39 -23.77
C ALA A 11 34.42 -35.90 -25.12
N ASP A 12 34.34 -34.93 -26.06
CA ASP A 12 34.26 -35.05 -27.52
C ASP A 12 32.87 -35.13 -28.18
N GLY A 13 32.60 -34.05 -28.89
CA GLY A 13 31.54 -33.93 -29.89
C GLY A 13 31.88 -32.83 -30.90
N SER A 14 32.70 -33.17 -31.84
CA SER A 14 33.11 -32.36 -33.00
C SER A 14 31.94 -31.76 -33.79
N CYS A 15 31.99 -30.47 -34.08
CA CYS A 15 31.18 -29.82 -35.12
C CYS A 15 32.00 -29.71 -36.39
N GLY A 16 31.60 -30.43 -37.43
CA GLY A 16 32.18 -30.39 -38.76
C GLY A 16 31.60 -29.25 -39.61
N SER A 17 32.45 -28.78 -40.50
CA SER A 17 32.20 -27.97 -41.72
C SER A 17 31.91 -26.47 -41.54
N CYS A 18 32.98 -25.70 -41.74
CA CYS A 18 32.91 -24.47 -42.54
C CYS A 18 34.17 -24.30 -43.35
N GLN A 19 34.01 -24.34 -44.68
CA GLN A 19 35.06 -24.13 -45.68
C GLN A 19 35.48 -22.67 -45.75
N ARG A 20 36.77 -22.49 -46.03
CA ARG A 20 37.52 -21.24 -46.28
C ARG A 20 36.91 -20.37 -47.36
N ASN A 21 36.91 -19.05 -47.15
CA ASN A 21 37.52 -18.12 -48.10
C ASN A 21 37.74 -16.74 -47.46
N SER A 22 38.99 -16.37 -47.49
CA SER A 22 39.66 -15.05 -47.50
C SER A 22 38.86 -13.77 -47.16
N CYS A 23 39.29 -13.09 -46.08
CA CYS A 23 39.33 -11.63 -46.01
C CYS A 23 40.64 -11.18 -45.37
N GLU A 24 41.43 -10.46 -46.19
CA GLU A 24 42.63 -9.73 -45.76
C GLU A 24 42.22 -8.52 -44.90
N GLY A 25 43.01 -8.25 -43.88
CA GLY A 25 43.07 -6.95 -43.23
C GLY A 25 42.60 -6.85 -41.77
N CYS A 26 43.31 -7.45 -40.83
CA CYS A 26 43.34 -6.99 -39.46
C CYS A 26 44.71 -7.26 -38.82
N SER A 27 45.45 -6.20 -38.58
CA SER A 27 46.70 -6.24 -37.77
C SER A 27 46.39 -6.46 -36.30
N PRO A 28 47.19 -7.21 -35.54
CA PRO A 28 47.00 -7.47 -34.12
C PRO A 28 47.49 -6.30 -33.28
N ALA A 29 46.58 -5.72 -32.49
CA ALA A 29 46.93 -4.77 -31.42
C ALA A 29 47.42 -5.54 -30.18
N ASN A 30 48.63 -5.24 -29.76
CA ASN A 30 49.28 -5.72 -28.56
C ASN A 30 48.49 -5.32 -27.28
N ASN A 31 47.85 -6.26 -26.64
CA ASN A 31 47.41 -6.10 -25.24
C ASN A 31 48.54 -6.50 -24.28
N ARG A 32 49.24 -5.51 -23.76
CA ARG A 32 50.04 -5.68 -22.53
C ARG A 32 49.14 -5.28 -21.34
N GLU A 33 48.68 -6.25 -20.61
CA GLU A 33 48.12 -6.05 -19.27
C GLU A 33 49.24 -5.59 -18.32
N THR A 34 49.20 -4.32 -17.90
CA THR A 34 49.95 -3.82 -16.75
C THR A 34 49.00 -3.68 -15.57
N SER A 35 49.01 -4.66 -14.70
CA SER A 35 48.41 -4.56 -13.37
C SER A 35 49.21 -3.57 -12.51
N ALA A 36 48.73 -2.34 -12.37
CA ALA A 36 49.28 -1.38 -11.42
C ALA A 36 48.69 -1.65 -10.02
N ARG A 37 49.55 -2.13 -9.13
CA ARG A 37 49.23 -2.16 -7.69
C ARG A 37 49.34 -0.75 -7.13
N ILE A 38 48.18 -0.18 -6.73
CA ILE A 38 48.10 1.08 -6.00
C ILE A 38 48.57 0.84 -4.56
N THR A 39 49.61 1.51 -4.14
CA THR A 39 50.13 1.45 -2.77
C THR A 39 49.55 2.60 -1.93
N ARG A 40 49.54 2.41 -0.59
CA ARG A 40 49.02 3.40 0.37
C ARG A 40 49.66 4.79 0.32
N ARG A 41 50.73 4.98 -0.47
CA ARG A 41 51.41 6.28 -0.66
C ARG A 41 50.83 7.15 -1.77
N ASP A 42 50.02 6.58 -2.67
CA ASP A 42 49.47 7.30 -3.84
C ASP A 42 48.15 8.02 -3.53
N LEU A 43 47.54 7.73 -2.38
CA LEU A 43 46.31 8.39 -1.91
C LEU A 43 46.51 9.77 -1.26
N GLY A 44 47.78 10.21 -1.12
CA GLY A 44 48.12 11.47 -0.46
C GLY A 44 48.34 12.67 -1.37
N ARG A 45 48.09 12.56 -2.70
CA ARG A 45 48.43 13.64 -3.66
C ARG A 45 47.29 14.12 -4.58
N ILE A 46 46.03 13.85 -4.23
CA ILE A 46 44.90 14.48 -4.89
C ILE A 46 44.15 15.33 -3.86
N THR A 47 44.74 16.46 -3.53
CA THR A 47 44.02 17.55 -2.87
C THR A 47 44.68 18.86 -3.24
N LEU A 48 43.82 19.86 -3.48
CA LEU A 48 44.10 21.29 -3.51
C LEU A 48 44.60 21.91 -4.82
N VAL A 49 43.65 22.24 -5.66
CA VAL A 49 43.64 23.56 -6.32
C VAL A 49 42.22 24.10 -6.18
N GLY A 50 42.08 25.19 -5.44
CA GLY A 50 40.81 25.92 -5.41
C GLY A 50 40.57 26.73 -4.13
N SER A 51 41.06 27.98 -4.09
CA SER A 51 40.59 29.10 -3.27
C SER A 51 41.05 29.17 -1.82
N ALA A 52 42.25 29.74 -1.65
CA ALA A 52 42.64 30.44 -0.42
C ALA A 52 42.06 31.89 -0.48
N ALA A 53 41.17 32.22 0.42
CA ALA A 53 40.86 33.59 0.80
C ALA A 53 40.86 33.65 2.34
N ALA A 54 41.89 34.26 2.80
CA ALA A 54 42.14 34.99 4.05
C ALA A 54 41.14 34.89 5.21
N PHE A 55 41.65 34.35 6.34
CA PHE A 55 41.35 34.91 7.66
C PHE A 55 42.64 34.80 8.54
N LEU A 56 43.40 35.88 8.54
CA LEU A 56 44.33 36.24 9.59
C LEU A 56 43.70 37.38 10.38
N ALA A 57 43.35 37.14 11.64
CA ALA A 57 43.22 38.16 12.68
C ALA A 57 43.07 37.40 14.03
N GLY A 58 44.09 37.37 14.84
CA GLY A 58 44.16 38.28 15.97
C GLY A 58 43.76 37.55 17.24
N CYS A 59 44.75 36.88 17.93
CA CYS A 59 44.65 36.57 19.36
C CYS A 59 44.60 37.92 20.11
N SER A 60 43.53 38.22 20.82
CA SER A 60 43.52 39.19 21.91
C SER A 60 42.77 38.61 23.10
N ASP A 61 43.41 38.63 24.23
CA ASP A 61 42.91 38.30 25.55
C ASP A 61 41.59 39.02 25.87
N ASN A 62 40.54 38.24 26.15
CA ASN A 62 39.38 38.79 26.83
C ASN A 62 38.88 37.83 27.92
N LYS A 63 38.80 38.39 29.13
CA LYS A 63 38.25 37.78 30.33
C LYS A 63 36.81 37.32 30.09
N PRO A 64 36.31 36.29 30.79
CA PRO A 64 34.95 35.79 30.64
C PRO A 64 33.96 36.84 31.17
N VAL A 65 33.20 37.46 30.29
CA VAL A 65 31.99 38.20 30.61
C VAL A 65 30.90 37.14 30.84
N ALA A 66 30.30 37.16 32.02
CA ALA A 66 29.14 36.34 32.34
C ALA A 66 28.05 36.60 31.29
N ALA A 67 27.80 35.61 30.42
CA ALA A 67 26.69 35.64 29.49
C ALA A 67 25.38 35.59 30.29
N LYS A 68 24.58 36.65 30.18
CA LYS A 68 23.17 36.59 30.56
C LYS A 68 22.55 35.47 29.74
N GLN A 69 22.05 34.43 30.42
CA GLN A 69 21.15 33.47 29.83
C GLN A 69 19.90 34.24 29.34
N GLU A 70 19.82 34.45 28.04
CA GLU A 70 18.54 34.71 27.40
C GLU A 70 17.68 33.43 27.58
N PRO A 71 16.37 33.58 27.85
CA PRO A 71 15.51 32.41 27.94
C PRO A 71 15.61 31.65 26.62
N ALA A 72 15.92 30.36 26.70
CA ALA A 72 15.94 29.47 25.56
C ALA A 72 14.58 29.63 24.85
N THR A 73 14.60 30.25 23.67
CA THR A 73 13.51 30.11 22.72
C THR A 73 13.39 28.62 22.46
N GLU A 74 12.26 28.04 22.86
CA GLU A 74 11.89 26.69 22.43
C GLU A 74 11.93 26.71 20.89
N VAL A 75 13.01 26.19 20.33
CA VAL A 75 13.08 25.88 18.92
C VAL A 75 12.06 24.77 18.73
N SER A 76 10.94 25.08 18.09
CA SER A 76 9.99 24.04 17.73
C SER A 76 10.73 23.05 16.84
N ASP A 77 10.89 21.80 17.29
CA ASP A 77 11.54 20.72 16.56
C ASP A 77 10.80 20.32 15.26
N VAL A 78 9.76 21.05 14.92
CA VAL A 78 8.86 20.77 13.81
C VAL A 78 9.12 21.77 12.68
N SER A 79 9.39 21.27 11.47
CA SER A 79 9.55 22.16 10.32
C SER A 79 8.28 22.99 10.07
N PRO A 80 8.40 24.24 9.57
CA PRO A 80 7.25 25.09 9.28
C PRO A 80 6.20 24.42 8.38
N ASP A 81 6.63 23.59 7.43
CA ASP A 81 5.74 22.88 6.50
C ASP A 81 4.93 21.80 7.22
N LEU A 82 5.55 21.08 8.16
CA LEU A 82 4.86 20.08 8.99
C LEU A 82 3.81 20.78 9.89
N ALA A 83 4.13 21.92 10.44
CA ALA A 83 3.21 22.72 11.25
C ALA A 83 1.97 23.18 10.47
N VAL A 84 2.13 23.50 9.17
CA VAL A 84 1.02 23.87 8.28
C VAL A 84 0.13 22.68 7.97
N VAL A 85 0.70 21.50 7.73
CA VAL A 85 -0.05 20.26 7.47
C VAL A 85 -0.88 19.85 8.70
N GLN A 86 -0.34 20.01 9.91
CA GLN A 86 -1.01 19.64 11.16
C GLN A 86 -2.14 20.60 11.58
N LYS A 87 -2.01 21.88 11.29
CA LYS A 87 -2.92 22.93 11.82
C LYS A 87 -4.38 22.87 11.37
N SER A 88 -4.75 22.07 10.39
CA SER A 88 -6.07 22.19 9.75
C SER A 88 -7.04 21.04 9.99
N LYS A 89 -6.64 19.92 10.64
CA LYS A 89 -7.44 18.69 10.59
C LYS A 89 -8.04 18.20 11.92
N GLY A 90 -7.71 18.83 13.04
CA GLY A 90 -8.11 18.33 14.37
C GLY A 90 -7.50 16.95 14.68
N PRO A 91 -8.07 16.20 15.65
CA PRO A 91 -7.56 14.89 16.04
C PRO A 91 -7.88 13.80 15.01
N VAL A 92 -7.13 12.70 15.06
CA VAL A 92 -7.42 11.48 14.29
C VAL A 92 -8.78 10.92 14.69
N MET A 93 -9.68 10.75 13.71
CA MET A 93 -11.06 10.28 13.88
C MET A 93 -11.34 8.98 13.10
N THR A 94 -10.30 8.34 12.58
CA THR A 94 -10.43 7.10 11.80
C THR A 94 -10.77 5.94 12.72
N GLN A 95 -11.68 5.06 12.28
CA GLN A 95 -12.10 3.86 12.98
C GLN A 95 -11.52 2.61 12.31
N ILE A 96 -11.39 1.52 13.07
CA ILE A 96 -10.72 0.31 12.61
C ILE A 96 -11.45 -0.38 11.45
N ASP A 97 -12.76 -0.43 11.48
CA ASP A 97 -13.57 -1.02 10.41
C ASP A 97 -13.77 -0.10 9.19
N GLU A 98 -13.51 1.18 9.36
CA GLU A 98 -13.36 2.10 8.24
C GLU A 98 -11.99 1.95 7.57
N PHE A 99 -10.98 1.53 8.30
CA PHE A 99 -9.60 1.47 7.85
C PHE A 99 -9.27 0.12 7.21
N PHE A 100 -9.48 -0.97 7.93
CA PHE A 100 -9.33 -2.33 7.38
C PHE A 100 -10.64 -2.76 6.73
N LYS A 101 -10.70 -2.68 5.40
CA LYS A 101 -11.91 -3.06 4.66
C LYS A 101 -11.74 -4.43 4.02
N MET A 102 -12.74 -5.26 4.17
CA MET A 102 -12.86 -6.54 3.46
C MET A 102 -13.65 -6.33 2.17
N GLY A 103 -13.20 -6.93 1.09
CA GLY A 103 -13.89 -6.84 -0.20
C GLY A 103 -13.03 -7.37 -1.35
N PRO A 104 -13.57 -7.36 -2.57
CA PRO A 104 -12.85 -7.91 -3.71
C PRO A 104 -11.65 -7.03 -4.12
N GLY A 105 -10.55 -7.71 -4.50
CA GLY A 105 -9.44 -7.12 -5.22
C GLY A 105 -9.83 -6.78 -6.68
N PRO A 106 -8.87 -6.27 -7.47
CA PRO A 106 -7.45 -6.06 -7.10
C PRO A 106 -7.15 -4.68 -6.47
N SER A 107 -8.06 -3.72 -6.50
CA SER A 107 -7.78 -2.34 -6.07
C SER A 107 -8.80 -1.81 -5.06
N SER A 108 -8.32 -1.21 -3.98
CA SER A 108 -9.20 -0.54 -3.02
C SER A 108 -9.84 0.73 -3.59
N SER A 109 -9.12 1.47 -4.45
CA SER A 109 -9.62 2.70 -5.08
C SER A 109 -10.40 2.45 -6.36
N HIS A 110 -10.02 1.44 -7.17
CA HIS A 110 -10.58 1.20 -8.49
C HIS A 110 -11.54 -0.01 -8.57
N THR A 111 -11.61 -0.86 -7.53
CA THR A 111 -12.55 -1.99 -7.48
C THR A 111 -13.49 -1.84 -6.29
N MET A 112 -12.96 -1.90 -5.06
CA MET A 112 -13.75 -1.88 -3.83
C MET A 112 -14.46 -0.53 -3.63
N GLY A 113 -13.77 0.59 -3.88
CA GLY A 113 -14.35 1.94 -3.81
C GLY A 113 -15.53 2.12 -4.77
N PRO A 114 -15.36 1.89 -6.08
CA PRO A 114 -16.45 1.89 -7.06
C PRO A 114 -17.62 0.99 -6.70
N MET A 115 -17.36 -0.23 -6.23
CA MET A 115 -18.43 -1.13 -5.77
C MET A 115 -19.19 -0.58 -4.56
N ARG A 116 -18.50 0.04 -3.60
CA ARG A 116 -19.13 0.71 -2.45
C ARG A 116 -19.95 1.92 -2.89
N ILE A 117 -19.45 2.71 -3.83
CA ILE A 117 -20.14 3.87 -4.40
C ILE A 117 -21.45 3.42 -5.03
N THR A 118 -21.41 2.43 -5.90
CA THR A 118 -22.60 1.98 -6.61
C THR A 118 -23.58 1.24 -5.70
N TYR A 119 -23.08 0.54 -4.68
CA TYR A 119 -23.92 -0.05 -3.64
C TYR A 119 -24.62 1.03 -2.79
N ASP A 120 -23.94 2.12 -2.39
CA ASP A 120 -24.54 3.27 -1.71
C ASP A 120 -25.59 3.94 -2.61
N PHE A 121 -25.29 4.14 -3.89
CA PHE A 121 -26.23 4.69 -4.85
C PHE A 121 -27.48 3.81 -4.98
N TYR A 122 -27.31 2.49 -5.12
CA TYR A 122 -28.42 1.52 -5.14
C TYR A 122 -29.30 1.64 -3.89
N GLN A 123 -28.70 1.73 -2.71
CA GLN A 123 -29.45 1.89 -1.47
C GLN A 123 -30.23 3.20 -1.39
N ARG A 124 -29.72 4.28 -2.00
CA ARG A 124 -30.39 5.59 -2.06
C ARG A 124 -31.56 5.55 -3.04
N ILE A 125 -31.35 5.10 -4.26
CA ILE A 125 -32.40 5.05 -5.27
C ILE A 125 -33.52 4.07 -4.89
N SER A 126 -33.22 2.98 -4.17
CA SER A 126 -34.21 2.04 -3.66
C SER A 126 -35.20 2.66 -2.66
N LYS A 127 -34.86 3.82 -2.08
CA LYS A 127 -35.73 4.58 -1.14
C LYS A 127 -36.47 5.72 -1.79
N LEU A 128 -36.34 5.93 -3.09
CA LEU A 128 -37.06 6.97 -3.81
C LEU A 128 -38.58 6.68 -3.80
N PRO A 129 -39.44 7.73 -3.91
CA PRO A 129 -40.87 7.57 -4.02
C PRO A 129 -41.27 6.64 -5.17
N ILE A 130 -42.27 5.80 -4.95
CA ILE A 130 -42.72 4.79 -5.92
C ILE A 130 -43.06 5.42 -7.28
N ASP A 131 -43.67 6.60 -7.28
CA ASP A 131 -44.03 7.28 -8.53
C ASP A 131 -42.81 7.79 -9.32
N GLN A 132 -41.73 8.13 -8.65
CA GLN A 132 -40.45 8.39 -9.33
C GLN A 132 -39.86 7.10 -9.90
N LEU A 133 -39.87 6.01 -9.12
CA LEU A 133 -39.34 4.72 -9.57
C LEU A 133 -40.07 4.17 -10.79
N LYS A 134 -41.39 4.35 -10.88
CA LYS A 134 -42.18 3.96 -12.05
C LYS A 134 -41.75 4.66 -13.35
N ARG A 135 -41.16 5.85 -13.25
CA ARG A 135 -40.67 6.63 -14.39
C ARG A 135 -39.26 6.24 -14.83
N ALA A 136 -38.53 5.50 -14.02
CA ALA A 136 -37.16 5.14 -14.31
C ALA A 136 -37.06 4.26 -15.56
N THR A 137 -36.23 4.65 -16.51
CA THR A 137 -36.05 3.97 -17.80
C THR A 137 -34.64 3.46 -18.01
N ASP A 138 -33.62 4.10 -17.40
CA ASP A 138 -32.22 3.79 -17.63
C ASP A 138 -31.35 4.24 -16.46
N LEU A 139 -30.14 3.65 -16.32
CA LEU A 139 -29.15 4.01 -15.32
C LEU A 139 -27.76 3.96 -15.96
N LYS A 140 -26.97 5.03 -15.79
CA LYS A 140 -25.60 5.12 -16.30
C LYS A 140 -24.61 5.47 -15.21
N VAL A 141 -23.44 4.86 -15.29
CA VAL A 141 -22.27 5.13 -14.44
C VAL A 141 -21.16 5.69 -15.32
N HIS A 142 -20.71 6.89 -15.05
CA HIS A 142 -19.57 7.52 -15.74
C HIS A 142 -18.34 7.51 -14.83
N LEU A 143 -17.26 6.97 -15.33
CA LEU A 143 -15.95 6.91 -14.67
C LEU A 143 -15.04 7.96 -15.27
N PHE A 144 -14.39 8.78 -14.44
CA PHE A 144 -13.51 9.86 -14.89
C PHE A 144 -12.10 9.72 -14.31
N GLY A 145 -11.15 10.42 -14.93
CA GLY A 145 -9.76 10.51 -14.48
C GLY A 145 -9.08 9.13 -14.38
N SER A 146 -8.47 8.82 -13.25
CA SER A 146 -7.77 7.54 -13.06
C SER A 146 -8.71 6.34 -13.13
N LEU A 147 -9.97 6.47 -12.67
CA LEU A 147 -10.97 5.39 -12.80
C LEU A 147 -11.26 5.04 -14.26
N SER A 148 -11.23 6.02 -15.17
CA SER A 148 -11.37 5.77 -16.60
C SER A 148 -10.07 5.20 -17.20
N ALA A 149 -8.94 5.81 -16.87
CA ALA A 149 -7.64 5.49 -17.48
C ALA A 149 -7.17 4.06 -17.20
N THR A 150 -7.37 3.57 -15.97
CA THR A 150 -6.85 2.26 -15.53
C THR A 150 -7.93 1.29 -15.07
N GLY A 151 -9.19 1.71 -15.07
CA GLY A 151 -10.30 0.97 -14.48
C GLY A 151 -10.57 -0.40 -15.10
N LYS A 152 -10.32 -0.57 -16.41
CA LYS A 152 -10.46 -1.88 -17.07
C LYS A 152 -9.53 -2.93 -16.47
N GLY A 153 -8.26 -2.56 -16.26
CA GLY A 153 -7.26 -3.43 -15.63
C GLY A 153 -7.59 -3.78 -14.17
N HIS A 154 -8.38 -2.94 -13.51
CA HIS A 154 -8.83 -3.14 -12.14
C HIS A 154 -10.24 -3.79 -12.03
N GLY A 155 -10.91 -4.07 -13.14
CA GLY A 155 -12.29 -4.58 -13.14
C GLY A 155 -13.29 -3.62 -12.52
N THR A 156 -13.09 -2.31 -12.72
CA THR A 156 -13.94 -1.25 -12.14
C THR A 156 -15.38 -1.35 -12.65
N ASP A 157 -15.57 -1.70 -13.91
CA ASP A 157 -16.88 -1.88 -14.54
C ASP A 157 -17.70 -2.99 -13.89
N ARG A 158 -17.12 -4.19 -13.75
CA ARG A 158 -17.77 -5.33 -13.09
C ARG A 158 -18.04 -5.06 -11.60
N ALA A 159 -17.11 -4.40 -10.90
CA ALA A 159 -17.30 -4.02 -9.51
C ALA A 159 -18.44 -2.98 -9.35
N ALA A 160 -18.48 -1.98 -10.23
CA ALA A 160 -19.55 -0.98 -10.25
C ALA A 160 -20.91 -1.62 -10.58
N LEU A 161 -21.00 -2.49 -11.58
CA LEU A 161 -22.24 -3.21 -11.90
C LEU A 161 -22.68 -4.08 -10.72
N ALA A 162 -21.76 -4.84 -10.10
CA ALA A 162 -22.07 -5.67 -8.95
C ALA A 162 -22.69 -4.88 -7.79
N GLY A 163 -22.12 -3.70 -7.47
CA GLY A 163 -22.67 -2.83 -6.42
C GLY A 163 -24.09 -2.34 -6.75
N LEU A 164 -24.38 -1.97 -8.01
CA LEU A 164 -25.74 -1.64 -8.47
C LEU A 164 -26.70 -2.81 -8.32
N LEU A 165 -26.22 -4.04 -8.55
CA LEU A 165 -27.02 -5.26 -8.39
C LEU A 165 -27.16 -5.69 -6.92
N GLY A 166 -26.81 -4.81 -5.96
CA GLY A 166 -27.01 -5.03 -4.52
C GLY A 166 -25.93 -5.88 -3.86
N GLN A 167 -24.82 -6.16 -4.54
CA GLN A 167 -23.71 -6.90 -3.94
C GLN A 167 -22.87 -5.98 -3.03
N ALA A 168 -22.86 -6.28 -1.72
CA ALA A 168 -22.01 -5.56 -0.78
C ALA A 168 -20.55 -6.04 -0.90
N PRO A 169 -19.53 -5.14 -0.91
CA PRO A 169 -18.15 -5.53 -1.13
C PRO A 169 -17.62 -6.60 -0.17
N ALA A 170 -17.96 -6.51 1.12
CA ALA A 170 -17.46 -7.44 2.14
C ALA A 170 -17.96 -8.88 1.98
N THR A 171 -19.06 -9.09 1.26
CA THR A 171 -19.73 -10.40 1.15
C THR A 171 -19.98 -10.84 -0.29
N CYS A 172 -19.55 -10.06 -1.27
CA CYS A 172 -19.69 -10.42 -2.68
C CYS A 172 -18.87 -11.67 -3.00
N PRO A 173 -19.50 -12.76 -3.46
CA PRO A 173 -18.76 -13.94 -3.86
C PRO A 173 -17.82 -13.63 -5.04
N PRO A 174 -16.56 -14.07 -5.05
CA PRO A 174 -15.64 -13.86 -6.17
C PRO A 174 -16.23 -14.31 -7.51
N GLN A 175 -16.90 -15.46 -7.52
CA GLN A 175 -17.53 -16.05 -8.70
C GLN A 175 -18.60 -15.13 -9.35
N PHE A 176 -19.18 -14.20 -8.57
CA PHE A 176 -20.10 -13.22 -9.11
C PHE A 176 -19.39 -12.23 -10.04
N LEU A 177 -18.23 -11.70 -9.60
CA LEU A 177 -17.42 -10.77 -10.41
C LEU A 177 -16.78 -11.47 -11.61
N ASP A 178 -16.37 -12.73 -11.44
CA ASP A 178 -15.85 -13.55 -12.54
C ASP A 178 -16.92 -13.81 -13.60
N GLY A 179 -18.13 -14.15 -13.18
CA GLY A 179 -19.27 -14.35 -14.08
C GLY A 179 -19.60 -13.10 -14.90
N LEU A 180 -19.51 -11.89 -14.30
CA LEU A 180 -19.68 -10.63 -15.04
C LEU A 180 -18.58 -10.41 -16.08
N ALA A 181 -17.33 -10.82 -15.79
CA ALA A 181 -16.22 -10.71 -16.71
C ALA A 181 -16.30 -11.72 -17.86
N GLU A 182 -16.71 -12.95 -17.57
CA GLU A 182 -16.85 -14.02 -18.57
C GLU A 182 -18.00 -13.77 -19.57
N ARG A 183 -19.04 -13.08 -19.13
CA ARG A 183 -20.26 -12.81 -19.91
C ARG A 183 -20.58 -11.33 -19.97
N PRO A 184 -19.73 -10.52 -20.63
CA PRO A 184 -19.82 -9.05 -20.58
C PRO A 184 -21.09 -8.46 -21.22
N ASP A 185 -21.75 -9.19 -22.08
CA ASP A 185 -23.00 -8.78 -22.76
C ASP A 185 -24.27 -9.32 -22.06
N GLU A 186 -24.11 -10.07 -20.95
CA GLU A 186 -25.27 -10.58 -20.20
C GLU A 186 -26.06 -9.44 -19.57
N VAL A 187 -27.39 -9.55 -19.69
CA VAL A 187 -28.32 -8.59 -19.13
C VAL A 187 -28.68 -8.98 -17.70
N HIS A 188 -28.49 -8.06 -16.77
CA HIS A 188 -28.76 -8.25 -15.36
C HIS A 188 -29.94 -7.37 -14.91
N PRO A 189 -31.02 -7.97 -14.37
CA PRO A 189 -32.19 -7.20 -13.94
C PRO A 189 -31.91 -6.51 -12.59
N LEU A 190 -32.00 -5.18 -12.57
CA LEU A 190 -32.02 -4.36 -11.36
C LEU A 190 -33.45 -4.07 -10.96
N LYS A 191 -33.93 -4.63 -9.85
CA LYS A 191 -35.27 -4.40 -9.32
C LYS A 191 -35.31 -3.17 -8.43
N LEU A 192 -36.10 -2.18 -8.79
CA LEU A 192 -36.32 -0.94 -8.05
C LEU A 192 -37.84 -0.77 -7.78
N GLY A 193 -38.30 -1.37 -6.70
CA GLY A 193 -39.75 -1.38 -6.38
C GLY A 193 -40.57 -1.99 -7.52
N PRO A 194 -41.47 -1.21 -8.16
CA PRO A 194 -42.32 -1.71 -9.25
C PRO A 194 -41.59 -1.79 -10.61
N THR A 195 -40.41 -1.22 -10.73
CA THR A 195 -39.65 -1.10 -11.99
C THR A 195 -38.49 -2.06 -12.01
N THR A 196 -38.20 -2.62 -13.18
CA THR A 196 -36.97 -3.41 -13.41
C THR A 196 -36.20 -2.76 -14.55
N LEU A 197 -34.95 -2.39 -14.28
CA LEU A 197 -33.99 -1.94 -15.30
C LEU A 197 -33.10 -3.10 -15.72
N ASN A 198 -32.81 -3.18 -16.99
CA ASN A 198 -31.91 -4.20 -17.54
C ASN A 198 -30.54 -3.58 -17.74
N LEU A 199 -29.56 -3.97 -16.90
CA LEU A 199 -28.20 -3.43 -16.92
C LEU A 199 -27.21 -4.43 -17.53
N THR A 200 -26.19 -3.89 -18.16
CA THR A 200 -25.03 -4.63 -18.69
C THR A 200 -23.75 -3.92 -18.28
N LEU A 201 -22.57 -4.49 -18.55
CA LEU A 201 -21.30 -3.79 -18.35
C LEU A 201 -21.17 -2.52 -19.20
N LYS A 202 -21.94 -2.39 -20.31
CA LYS A 202 -21.95 -1.19 -21.17
C LYS A 202 -22.57 0.04 -20.51
N ASP A 203 -23.33 -0.15 -19.42
CA ASP A 203 -23.91 0.93 -18.64
C ASP A 203 -22.89 1.58 -17.69
N VAL A 204 -21.70 0.98 -17.56
CA VAL A 204 -20.54 1.56 -16.91
C VAL A 204 -19.58 2.10 -17.98
N ILE A 205 -19.52 3.41 -18.09
CA ILE A 205 -18.87 4.14 -19.17
C ILE A 205 -17.50 4.64 -18.69
N PHE A 206 -16.44 4.22 -19.36
CA PHE A 206 -15.11 4.79 -19.19
C PHE A 206 -15.06 6.10 -19.99
N ASP A 207 -15.27 7.21 -19.27
CA ASP A 207 -15.42 8.53 -19.88
C ASP A 207 -14.06 9.23 -19.90
N ASP A 208 -13.54 9.48 -21.11
CA ASP A 208 -12.26 10.12 -21.36
C ASP A 208 -12.36 11.66 -21.47
N THR A 209 -13.52 12.22 -21.12
CA THR A 209 -13.71 13.66 -21.08
C THR A 209 -12.69 14.32 -20.16
N LYS A 210 -11.84 15.18 -20.77
CA LYS A 210 -10.83 15.92 -20.02
C LYS A 210 -11.48 17.06 -19.25
N GLY A 211 -11.33 17.06 -17.93
CA GLY A 211 -11.89 18.09 -17.06
C GLY A 211 -11.06 18.24 -15.77
N LYS A 212 -11.34 19.33 -15.02
CA LYS A 212 -10.85 19.46 -13.65
C LYS A 212 -11.88 18.83 -12.72
N TYR A 213 -11.59 17.61 -12.29
CA TYR A 213 -12.41 16.92 -11.31
C TYR A 213 -11.93 17.21 -9.89
N PRO A 214 -12.82 17.24 -8.88
CA PRO A 214 -12.44 17.45 -7.48
C PRO A 214 -11.46 16.38 -6.95
N HIS A 215 -11.52 15.17 -7.50
CA HIS A 215 -10.66 14.06 -7.15
C HIS A 215 -10.27 13.25 -8.41
N PRO A 216 -9.05 12.70 -8.51
CA PRO A 216 -8.63 11.86 -9.65
C PRO A 216 -9.53 10.64 -9.90
N ASN A 217 -10.15 10.10 -8.84
CA ASN A 217 -11.07 8.96 -8.92
C ASN A 217 -12.51 9.43 -8.76
N THR A 218 -13.01 10.16 -9.74
CA THR A 218 -14.41 10.66 -9.78
C THR A 218 -15.33 9.68 -10.52
N MET A 219 -16.51 9.47 -9.96
CA MET A 219 -17.60 8.69 -10.56
C MET A 219 -18.90 9.48 -10.48
N ARG A 220 -19.66 9.52 -11.58
CA ARG A 220 -20.99 10.13 -11.64
C ARG A 220 -22.00 9.07 -12.02
N ILE A 221 -23.10 8.98 -11.26
CA ILE A 221 -24.16 7.99 -11.49
C ILE A 221 -25.48 8.73 -11.67
N VAL A 222 -26.23 8.36 -12.69
CA VAL A 222 -27.49 8.99 -13.05
C VAL A 222 -28.57 7.94 -13.28
N LEU A 223 -29.71 8.09 -12.59
CA LEU A 223 -30.96 7.38 -12.87
C LEU A 223 -31.83 8.27 -13.75
N HIS A 224 -32.21 7.77 -14.91
CA HIS A 224 -32.94 8.52 -15.94
C HIS A 224 -34.44 8.14 -16.06
N ALA A 225 -35.26 9.11 -16.46
CA ALA A 225 -36.59 8.91 -17.04
C ALA A 225 -36.58 9.53 -18.44
N GLY A 226 -36.25 8.74 -19.47
CA GLY A 226 -35.96 9.28 -20.79
C GLY A 226 -34.76 10.23 -20.73
N ASN A 227 -34.98 11.49 -21.09
CA ASN A 227 -33.92 12.53 -21.07
C ASN A 227 -33.83 13.28 -19.72
N GLU A 228 -34.71 13.02 -18.78
CA GLU A 228 -34.74 13.66 -17.46
C GLU A 228 -33.87 12.87 -16.47
N SER A 229 -33.08 13.57 -15.65
CA SER A 229 -32.40 12.97 -14.50
C SER A 229 -33.37 12.91 -13.31
N LEU A 230 -33.71 11.69 -12.88
CA LEU A 230 -34.53 11.48 -11.67
C LEU A 230 -33.68 11.59 -10.39
N TYR A 231 -32.49 11.05 -10.44
CA TYR A 231 -31.54 11.11 -9.34
C TYR A 231 -30.11 11.04 -9.88
N GLU A 232 -29.26 11.94 -9.42
CA GLU A 232 -27.86 12.02 -9.81
C GLU A 232 -26.99 12.27 -8.60
N GLN A 233 -25.83 11.61 -8.57
CA GLN A 233 -24.82 11.86 -7.55
C GLN A 233 -23.42 11.71 -8.12
N GLU A 234 -22.55 12.65 -7.77
CA GLU A 234 -21.11 12.58 -8.02
C GLU A 234 -20.40 12.07 -6.77
N TYR A 235 -19.56 11.08 -6.96
CA TYR A 235 -18.81 10.38 -5.93
C TYR A 235 -17.30 10.43 -6.19
N TYR A 236 -16.53 10.23 -5.12
CA TYR A 236 -15.07 10.18 -5.12
C TYR A 236 -14.59 8.95 -4.38
N SER A 237 -13.71 8.15 -5.00
CA SER A 237 -13.00 7.05 -4.33
C SER A 237 -11.66 7.59 -3.80
N VAL A 238 -11.62 7.94 -2.51
CA VAL A 238 -10.53 8.72 -1.92
C VAL A 238 -9.37 7.86 -1.35
N GLY A 239 -9.18 6.67 -1.89
CA GLY A 239 -8.13 5.72 -1.50
C GLY A 239 -8.54 4.79 -0.35
N GLY A 240 -7.83 3.66 -0.19
CA GLY A 240 -8.11 2.67 0.86
C GLY A 240 -9.54 2.12 0.89
N GLY A 241 -10.32 2.26 -0.19
CA GLY A 241 -11.74 1.92 -0.23
C GLY A 241 -12.66 2.91 0.50
N PHE A 242 -12.17 4.09 0.90
CA PHE A 242 -13.01 5.18 1.39
C PHE A 242 -13.72 5.86 0.22
N ILE A 243 -14.95 6.29 0.47
CA ILE A 243 -15.77 6.99 -0.52
C ILE A 243 -16.31 8.30 0.05
N GLU A 244 -16.39 9.30 -0.79
CA GLU A 244 -17.06 10.57 -0.52
C GLU A 244 -17.97 10.91 -1.71
N TRP A 245 -18.82 11.91 -1.55
CA TRP A 245 -19.69 12.39 -2.61
C TRP A 245 -19.84 13.91 -2.55
N LYS A 246 -20.29 14.52 -3.62
CA LYS A 246 -20.56 15.95 -3.65
C LYS A 246 -21.60 16.32 -2.59
N GLY A 247 -21.20 17.17 -1.65
CA GLY A 247 -22.01 17.52 -0.47
C GLY A 247 -21.88 16.54 0.70
N TYR A 248 -20.88 15.65 0.68
CA TYR A 248 -20.59 14.75 1.79
C TYR A 248 -20.34 15.53 3.08
N LYS A 249 -21.05 15.12 4.10
CA LYS A 249 -20.76 15.52 5.49
C LYS A 249 -20.37 14.26 6.25
N PRO A 250 -19.19 14.24 6.87
CA PRO A 250 -18.81 13.12 7.70
C PRO A 250 -19.89 12.82 8.74
N PRO A 251 -20.21 11.55 9.00
CA PRO A 251 -21.15 11.21 10.07
C PRO A 251 -20.67 11.74 11.40
N GLU A 252 -21.61 12.12 12.26
CA GLU A 252 -21.27 12.50 13.63
C GLU A 252 -20.63 11.31 14.32
N LYS A 253 -19.47 11.54 14.91
CA LYS A 253 -18.68 10.57 15.68
C LYS A 253 -18.52 11.07 17.10
N GLY A 254 -18.32 10.15 18.01
CA GLY A 254 -17.90 10.50 19.36
C GLY A 254 -16.53 11.19 19.35
N GLN A 255 -16.18 11.84 20.45
CA GLN A 255 -14.87 12.48 20.60
C GLN A 255 -13.84 11.45 21.11
N PRO A 256 -12.59 11.48 20.59
CA PRO A 256 -11.55 10.60 21.08
C PRO A 256 -11.25 10.90 22.56
N LYS A 257 -11.06 9.85 23.36
CA LYS A 257 -10.70 9.99 24.78
C LYS A 257 -9.29 10.60 24.94
N TYR A 258 -8.39 10.28 24.05
CA TYR A 258 -7.01 10.78 23.98
C TYR A 258 -6.78 11.38 22.60
N PRO A 259 -7.14 12.65 22.37
CA PRO A 259 -7.04 13.29 21.07
C PRO A 259 -5.56 13.45 20.66
N TYR A 260 -5.22 13.05 19.44
CA TYR A 260 -3.89 13.21 18.86
C TYR A 260 -4.00 13.42 17.34
N ALA A 261 -3.04 14.16 16.78
CA ALA A 261 -2.86 14.34 15.34
C ALA A 261 -1.46 13.86 14.90
N THR A 262 -0.55 13.62 15.83
CA THR A 262 0.84 13.21 15.60
C THR A 262 1.21 12.04 16.49
N MET A 263 2.26 11.31 16.13
CA MET A 263 2.82 10.27 16.98
C MET A 263 3.41 10.86 18.26
N LYS A 264 4.01 12.05 18.19
CA LYS A 264 4.52 12.78 19.35
C LYS A 264 3.41 13.07 20.38
N GLU A 265 2.25 13.55 19.94
CA GLU A 265 1.09 13.78 20.82
C GLU A 265 0.55 12.47 21.40
N LEU A 266 0.46 11.41 20.58
CA LEU A 266 0.05 10.09 21.05
C LEU A 266 0.98 9.59 22.16
N MET A 267 2.30 9.66 21.97
CA MET A 267 3.30 9.24 22.96
C MET A 267 3.20 10.06 24.25
N ALA A 268 2.93 11.36 24.17
CA ALA A 268 2.70 12.21 25.35
C ALA A 268 1.49 11.72 26.18
N HIS A 269 0.41 11.29 25.51
CA HIS A 269 -0.73 10.68 26.21
C HIS A 269 -0.38 9.36 26.89
N LEU A 270 0.45 8.50 26.25
CA LEU A 270 0.89 7.24 26.86
C LEU A 270 1.66 7.50 28.16
N GLU A 271 2.59 8.45 28.13
CA GLU A 271 3.41 8.83 29.28
C GLU A 271 2.57 9.46 30.40
N ALA A 272 1.78 10.49 30.07
CA ALA A 272 0.97 11.23 31.06
C ALA A 272 -0.06 10.34 31.77
N ASN A 273 -0.64 9.37 31.07
CA ASN A 273 -1.69 8.50 31.61
C ASN A 273 -1.18 7.13 32.05
N ARG A 274 0.10 6.81 31.83
CA ARG A 274 0.72 5.51 32.13
C ARG A 274 -0.04 4.33 31.50
N ILE A 275 -0.44 4.48 30.26
CA ILE A 275 -1.17 3.47 29.48
C ILE A 275 -0.34 2.99 28.29
N THR A 276 -0.67 1.81 27.79
CA THR A 276 -0.03 1.23 26.61
C THR A 276 -0.66 1.76 25.31
N LEU A 277 0.06 1.63 24.20
CA LEU A 277 -0.46 1.99 22.88
C LEU A 277 -1.79 1.27 22.55
N PRO A 278 -1.93 -0.05 22.72
CA PRO A 278 -3.21 -0.72 22.51
C PRO A 278 -4.35 -0.19 23.39
N GLN A 279 -4.08 0.14 24.65
CA GLN A 279 -5.09 0.69 25.56
C GLN A 279 -5.59 2.07 25.10
N LEU A 280 -4.68 2.95 24.65
CA LEU A 280 -5.06 4.24 24.08
C LEU A 280 -5.90 4.07 22.82
N MET A 281 -5.43 3.25 21.89
CA MET A 281 -6.10 3.03 20.60
C MET A 281 -7.50 2.43 20.79
N LEU A 282 -7.63 1.42 21.67
CA LEU A 282 -8.92 0.81 21.98
C LEU A 282 -9.88 1.81 22.64
N ALA A 283 -9.39 2.61 23.59
CA ALA A 283 -10.21 3.62 24.26
C ALA A 283 -10.72 4.68 23.27
N ASN A 284 -9.89 5.12 22.34
CA ASN A 284 -10.29 6.05 21.29
C ASN A 284 -11.27 5.39 20.31
N GLU A 285 -11.03 4.15 19.90
CA GLU A 285 -11.94 3.41 19.02
C GLU A 285 -13.35 3.31 19.60
N ILE A 286 -13.46 2.92 20.88
CA ILE A 286 -14.74 2.84 21.59
C ILE A 286 -15.40 4.23 21.68
N ALA A 287 -14.63 5.26 22.03
CA ALA A 287 -15.16 6.62 22.22
C ALA A 287 -15.64 7.24 20.89
N ILE A 288 -14.93 7.01 19.78
CA ILE A 288 -15.26 7.55 18.47
C ILE A 288 -16.42 6.78 17.82
N SER A 289 -16.38 5.44 17.89
CA SER A 289 -17.32 4.57 17.17
C SER A 289 -18.59 4.24 17.94
N GLY A 290 -18.57 4.36 19.29
CA GLY A 290 -19.63 3.87 20.16
C GLY A 290 -19.72 2.35 20.28
N LYS A 291 -18.79 1.60 19.67
CA LYS A 291 -18.74 0.13 19.74
C LYS A 291 -18.27 -0.34 21.11
N SER A 292 -18.69 -1.54 21.50
CA SER A 292 -18.11 -2.23 22.66
C SER A 292 -16.70 -2.77 22.32
N GLU A 293 -15.89 -2.96 23.35
CA GLU A 293 -14.57 -3.61 23.23
C GLU A 293 -14.67 -4.96 22.52
N LYS A 294 -15.69 -5.76 22.86
CA LYS A 294 -15.93 -7.05 22.19
C LYS A 294 -16.13 -6.91 20.68
N GLN A 295 -16.90 -5.93 20.24
CA GLN A 295 -17.13 -5.69 18.82
C GLN A 295 -15.85 -5.28 18.08
N VAL A 296 -14.95 -4.52 18.72
CA VAL A 296 -13.65 -4.17 18.16
C VAL A 296 -12.78 -5.42 18.01
N TRP A 297 -12.72 -6.27 19.03
CA TRP A 297 -11.95 -7.52 18.98
C TRP A 297 -12.50 -8.52 17.97
N ASP A 298 -13.82 -8.69 17.93
CA ASP A 298 -14.47 -9.59 16.94
C ASP A 298 -14.14 -9.14 15.50
N PHE A 299 -14.11 -7.83 15.25
CA PHE A 299 -13.75 -7.30 13.94
C PHE A 299 -12.27 -7.58 13.60
N ILE A 300 -11.35 -7.37 14.53
CA ILE A 300 -9.92 -7.68 14.32
C ILE A 300 -9.70 -9.18 14.07
N ASP A 301 -10.42 -10.03 14.77
CA ASP A 301 -10.35 -11.49 14.56
C ASP A 301 -10.86 -11.88 13.17
N GLN A 302 -11.93 -11.23 12.70
CA GLN A 302 -12.42 -11.42 11.33
C GLN A 302 -11.39 -10.98 10.29
N VAL A 303 -10.79 -9.79 10.46
CA VAL A 303 -9.70 -9.29 9.62
C VAL A 303 -8.53 -10.27 9.59
N THR A 304 -8.12 -10.77 10.76
CA THR A 304 -7.05 -11.75 10.89
C THR A 304 -7.36 -13.04 10.12
N THR A 305 -8.59 -13.51 10.25
CA THR A 305 -9.05 -14.76 9.58
C THR A 305 -9.00 -14.60 8.06
N VAL A 306 -9.47 -13.47 7.53
CA VAL A 306 -9.41 -13.20 6.08
C VAL A 306 -7.97 -13.08 5.62
N MET A 307 -7.10 -12.36 6.34
CA MET A 307 -5.69 -12.23 5.98
C MET A 307 -4.95 -13.56 5.92
N LEU A 308 -5.19 -14.45 6.88
CA LEU A 308 -4.60 -15.81 6.87
C LEU A 308 -5.18 -16.65 5.73
N GLY A 309 -6.49 -16.54 5.50
CA GLY A 309 -7.16 -17.23 4.38
C GLY A 309 -6.59 -16.84 3.03
N MET A 310 -6.30 -15.55 2.81
CA MET A 310 -5.62 -15.08 1.59
C MET A 310 -4.27 -15.77 1.38
N VAL A 311 -3.45 -15.84 2.44
CA VAL A 311 -2.13 -16.50 2.36
C VAL A 311 -2.30 -17.99 2.10
N ASP A 312 -3.13 -18.68 2.87
CA ASP A 312 -3.28 -20.13 2.75
C ASP A 312 -3.87 -20.54 1.39
N THR A 313 -4.83 -19.79 0.85
CA THR A 313 -5.38 -20.01 -0.48
C THR A 313 -4.32 -19.76 -1.56
N GLY A 314 -3.64 -18.63 -1.51
CA GLY A 314 -2.66 -18.24 -2.53
C GLY A 314 -1.41 -19.13 -2.54
N LEU A 315 -0.99 -19.68 -1.39
CA LEU A 315 0.11 -20.67 -1.33
C LEU A 315 -0.23 -22.00 -2.03
N ASN A 316 -1.50 -22.28 -2.25
CA ASN A 316 -1.97 -23.48 -2.96
C ASN A 316 -2.49 -23.18 -4.38
N ALA A 317 -2.51 -21.90 -4.77
CA ALA A 317 -3.00 -21.48 -6.08
C ALA A 317 -1.89 -21.52 -7.15
N HIS A 318 -2.27 -21.89 -8.35
CA HIS A 318 -1.36 -22.03 -9.49
C HIS A 318 -1.96 -21.39 -10.74
N GLY A 319 -1.16 -21.29 -11.80
CA GLY A 319 -1.58 -20.86 -13.12
C GLY A 319 -1.30 -19.39 -13.41
N VAL A 320 -1.97 -18.87 -14.43
CA VAL A 320 -1.83 -17.51 -14.92
C VAL A 320 -2.83 -16.61 -14.19
N LEU A 321 -2.39 -15.42 -13.78
CA LEU A 321 -3.26 -14.41 -13.18
C LEU A 321 -4.14 -13.75 -14.26
N PRO A 322 -5.35 -13.29 -13.91
CA PRO A 322 -6.25 -12.64 -14.85
C PRO A 322 -5.63 -11.41 -15.52
N GLY A 323 -5.94 -11.19 -16.78
CA GLY A 323 -5.55 -9.97 -17.52
C GLY A 323 -4.57 -10.22 -18.66
N ALA A 324 -4.29 -9.16 -19.43
CA ALA A 324 -3.51 -9.22 -20.66
C ALA A 324 -2.02 -9.52 -20.45
N ILE A 325 -1.49 -9.22 -19.24
CA ILE A 325 -0.05 -9.43 -18.93
C ILE A 325 0.32 -10.92 -18.93
N GLN A 326 -0.64 -11.83 -18.72
CA GLN A 326 -0.41 -13.27 -18.65
C GLN A 326 0.63 -13.66 -17.58
N LEU A 327 0.63 -12.94 -16.45
CA LEU A 327 1.60 -13.15 -15.37
C LEU A 327 1.37 -14.51 -14.72
N GLN A 328 2.40 -15.32 -14.66
CA GLN A 328 2.39 -16.60 -13.92
C GLN A 328 2.40 -16.35 -12.41
N SER A 329 1.50 -17.00 -11.67
CA SER A 329 1.59 -17.02 -10.22
C SER A 329 2.82 -17.81 -9.76
N LYS A 330 3.49 -17.35 -8.71
CA LYS A 330 4.75 -17.94 -8.24
C LYS A 330 4.81 -18.21 -6.73
N ALA A 331 3.82 -17.75 -5.97
CA ALA A 331 3.81 -17.89 -4.51
C ALA A 331 3.98 -19.33 -4.05
N ALA A 332 3.20 -20.25 -4.63
CA ALA A 332 3.26 -21.68 -4.31
C ALA A 332 4.64 -22.31 -4.58
N ALA A 333 5.24 -21.96 -5.73
CA ALA A 333 6.58 -22.44 -6.10
C ALA A 333 7.66 -21.89 -5.15
N VAL A 334 7.64 -20.57 -4.88
CA VAL A 334 8.58 -19.93 -3.94
C VAL A 334 8.45 -20.55 -2.55
N TYR A 335 7.23 -20.76 -2.07
CA TYR A 335 7.00 -21.40 -0.77
C TYR A 335 7.57 -22.81 -0.70
N LYS A 336 7.26 -23.65 -1.72
CA LYS A 336 7.75 -25.03 -1.80
C LYS A 336 9.28 -25.08 -1.72
N HIS A 337 9.96 -24.32 -2.59
CA HIS A 337 11.42 -24.31 -2.61
C HIS A 337 12.03 -23.69 -1.36
N ALA A 338 11.37 -22.71 -0.74
CA ALA A 338 11.81 -22.16 0.54
C ALA A 338 11.84 -23.23 1.64
N GLN A 339 10.89 -24.18 1.65
CA GLN A 339 10.88 -25.26 2.64
C GLN A 339 12.03 -26.25 2.47
N GLU A 340 12.57 -26.37 1.26
CA GLU A 340 13.71 -27.23 0.91
C GLU A 340 15.06 -26.61 1.29
N SER A 341 15.11 -25.29 1.56
CA SER A 341 16.36 -24.61 1.91
C SER A 341 16.92 -25.09 3.25
N SER A 342 18.20 -25.43 3.25
CA SER A 342 18.98 -25.75 4.46
C SER A 342 19.46 -24.51 5.24
N TYR A 343 19.38 -23.32 4.65
CA TYR A 343 19.80 -22.07 5.26
C TYR A 343 18.61 -21.37 5.94
N PRO A 344 18.63 -21.26 7.30
CA PRO A 344 17.49 -20.69 8.03
C PRO A 344 17.11 -19.27 7.59
N THR A 345 18.10 -18.43 7.26
CA THR A 345 17.88 -17.05 6.80
C THR A 345 17.13 -17.02 5.47
N ASP A 346 17.59 -17.80 4.49
CA ASP A 346 16.98 -17.88 3.16
C ASP A 346 15.56 -18.43 3.27
N LYS A 347 15.38 -19.49 4.05
CA LYS A 347 14.07 -20.09 4.33
C LYS A 347 13.11 -19.06 4.93
N ALA A 348 13.54 -18.31 5.94
CA ALA A 348 12.69 -17.31 6.60
C ALA A 348 12.27 -16.18 5.63
N ILE A 349 13.25 -15.60 4.89
CA ILE A 349 13.01 -14.53 3.92
C ILE A 349 12.08 -15.01 2.80
N ALA A 350 12.40 -16.18 2.20
CA ALA A 350 11.60 -16.71 1.10
C ALA A 350 10.19 -17.12 1.53
N THR A 351 10.01 -17.68 2.73
CA THR A 351 8.67 -18.02 3.27
C THR A 351 7.83 -16.78 3.50
N MET A 352 8.41 -15.71 4.07
CA MET A 352 7.70 -14.43 4.26
C MET A 352 7.34 -13.80 2.91
N SER A 353 8.28 -13.82 1.96
CA SER A 353 8.04 -13.35 0.59
C SER A 353 6.92 -14.15 -0.08
N ALA A 354 6.94 -15.48 0.03
CA ALA A 354 5.90 -16.34 -0.53
C ALA A 354 4.51 -16.03 0.06
N ALA A 355 4.41 -15.79 1.36
CA ALA A 355 3.16 -15.40 2.01
C ALA A 355 2.62 -14.06 1.48
N ALA A 356 3.50 -13.07 1.26
CA ALA A 356 3.12 -11.78 0.69
C ALA A 356 2.72 -11.91 -0.79
N LEU A 357 3.46 -12.70 -1.57
CA LEU A 357 3.11 -13.03 -2.95
C LEU A 357 1.74 -13.71 -3.01
N ALA A 358 1.48 -14.71 -2.16
CA ALA A 358 0.23 -15.45 -2.11
C ALA A 358 -0.97 -14.53 -1.90
N ALA A 359 -0.94 -13.69 -0.87
CA ALA A 359 -2.01 -12.75 -0.60
C ALA A 359 -2.17 -11.70 -1.72
N SER A 360 -1.07 -11.27 -2.35
CA SER A 360 -1.12 -10.34 -3.47
C SER A 360 -1.65 -10.99 -4.76
N GLU A 361 -1.34 -12.25 -5.00
CA GLU A 361 -1.87 -13.01 -6.13
C GLU A 361 -3.38 -13.26 -5.98
N GLU A 362 -3.86 -13.52 -4.74
CA GLU A 362 -5.30 -13.60 -4.44
C GLU A 362 -5.99 -12.24 -4.67
N ASN A 363 -5.33 -11.13 -4.29
CA ASN A 363 -5.79 -9.80 -4.64
C ASN A 363 -5.92 -9.62 -6.17
N ALA A 364 -4.89 -10.03 -6.93
CA ALA A 364 -4.89 -9.92 -8.39
C ALA A 364 -5.96 -10.80 -9.06
N ARG A 365 -6.35 -11.92 -8.44
CA ARG A 365 -7.47 -12.77 -8.90
C ARG A 365 -8.84 -12.14 -8.66
N GLY A 366 -8.92 -11.08 -7.87
CA GLY A 366 -10.20 -10.43 -7.53
C GLY A 366 -10.91 -11.08 -6.34
N HIS A 367 -10.23 -11.95 -5.60
CA HIS A 367 -10.77 -12.61 -4.41
C HIS A 367 -10.95 -11.64 -3.24
N ILE A 368 -11.65 -12.07 -2.19
CA ILE A 368 -11.84 -11.26 -0.99
C ILE A 368 -10.50 -11.05 -0.27
N ILE A 369 -10.18 -9.79 -0.06
CA ILE A 369 -8.96 -9.34 0.60
C ILE A 369 -9.30 -8.38 1.75
N VAL A 370 -8.28 -8.08 2.55
CA VAL A 370 -8.29 -6.96 3.48
C VAL A 370 -7.42 -5.84 2.96
N THR A 371 -7.95 -4.61 2.86
CA THR A 371 -7.10 -3.44 2.61
C THR A 371 -6.21 -3.16 3.82
N ALA A 372 -4.88 -3.04 3.61
CA ALA A 372 -3.92 -2.82 4.71
C ALA A 372 -2.69 -1.99 4.26
N PRO A 373 -2.78 -0.67 4.05
CA PRO A 373 -4.01 0.13 4.09
C PRO A 373 -4.84 0.09 2.80
N THR A 374 -4.31 -0.45 1.70
CA THR A 374 -4.96 -0.48 0.37
C THR A 374 -4.98 -1.88 -0.22
N GLY A 375 -5.67 -2.07 -1.36
CA GLY A 375 -5.61 -3.30 -2.14
C GLY A 375 -4.21 -3.56 -2.70
N GLY A 376 -3.52 -2.52 -3.18
CA GLY A 376 -2.17 -2.65 -3.72
C GLY A 376 -1.14 -3.13 -2.70
N SER A 377 -1.35 -2.87 -1.40
CA SER A 377 -0.50 -3.33 -0.29
C SER A 377 -1.06 -4.53 0.48
N ALA A 378 -2.16 -5.14 0.02
CA ALA A 378 -2.89 -6.18 0.74
C ALA A 378 -2.06 -7.44 1.06
N GLY A 379 -0.90 -7.63 0.44
CA GLY A 379 0.02 -8.74 0.71
C GLY A 379 0.99 -8.48 1.88
N VAL A 380 1.24 -7.23 2.26
CA VAL A 380 2.30 -6.89 3.24
C VAL A 380 1.95 -7.39 4.63
N MET A 381 0.83 -6.93 5.19
CA MET A 381 0.42 -7.29 6.55
C MET A 381 0.10 -8.78 6.73
N PRO A 382 -0.63 -9.45 5.81
CA PRO A 382 -0.90 -10.89 5.95
C PRO A 382 0.35 -11.74 6.08
N ALA A 383 1.43 -11.40 5.36
CA ALA A 383 2.71 -12.09 5.47
C ALA A 383 3.33 -11.96 6.86
N VAL A 384 3.29 -10.76 7.45
CA VAL A 384 3.80 -10.52 8.81
C VAL A 384 2.91 -11.19 9.85
N VAL A 385 1.57 -11.14 9.71
CA VAL A 385 0.61 -11.87 10.56
C VAL A 385 0.92 -13.38 10.55
N LYS A 386 1.12 -13.96 9.36
CA LYS A 386 1.52 -15.38 9.20
C LYS A 386 2.85 -15.66 9.90
N GLY A 387 3.85 -14.82 9.69
CA GLY A 387 5.16 -14.93 10.35
C GLY A 387 5.09 -14.86 11.88
N LEU A 388 4.29 -13.94 12.41
CA LEU A 388 4.06 -13.82 13.87
C LEU A 388 3.38 -15.07 14.44
N LYS A 389 2.39 -15.62 13.76
CA LYS A 389 1.73 -16.85 14.19
C LYS A 389 2.62 -18.08 14.06
N ASP A 390 3.27 -18.26 12.93
CA ASP A 390 3.99 -19.49 12.62
C ASP A 390 5.36 -19.57 13.31
N TYR A 391 6.10 -18.48 13.36
CA TYR A 391 7.47 -18.46 13.92
C TYR A 391 7.54 -17.92 15.34
N ARG A 392 6.73 -16.89 15.68
CA ARG A 392 6.77 -16.27 17.00
C ARG A 392 5.71 -16.83 17.96
N LYS A 393 4.75 -17.62 17.44
CA LYS A 393 3.69 -18.25 18.23
C LYS A 393 2.92 -17.26 19.11
N VAL A 394 2.69 -16.04 18.58
CA VAL A 394 1.96 -15.02 19.31
C VAL A 394 0.53 -15.45 19.62
N THR A 395 0.04 -15.07 20.79
CA THR A 395 -1.34 -15.34 21.21
C THR A 395 -2.33 -14.49 20.41
N THR A 396 -3.60 -14.87 20.43
CA THR A 396 -4.67 -14.05 19.83
C THR A 396 -4.71 -12.64 20.40
N GLN A 397 -4.54 -12.49 21.71
CA GLN A 397 -4.54 -11.16 22.35
C GLN A 397 -3.35 -10.30 21.90
N GLN A 398 -2.14 -10.86 21.86
CA GLN A 398 -0.98 -10.14 21.34
C GLN A 398 -1.18 -9.69 19.89
N LEU A 399 -1.84 -10.53 19.07
CA LEU A 399 -2.12 -10.17 17.68
C LEU A 399 -3.18 -9.07 17.57
N ARG A 400 -4.24 -9.13 18.37
CA ARG A 400 -5.26 -8.07 18.46
C ARG A 400 -4.63 -6.71 18.82
N GLU A 401 -3.78 -6.69 19.84
CA GLU A 401 -3.04 -5.50 20.25
C GLU A 401 -2.07 -4.99 19.18
N ALA A 402 -1.43 -5.91 18.45
CA ALA A 402 -0.54 -5.59 17.33
C ALA A 402 -1.29 -4.95 16.14
N PHE A 403 -2.54 -5.34 15.88
CA PHE A 403 -3.39 -4.65 14.91
C PHE A 403 -3.68 -3.21 15.30
N LEU A 404 -3.89 -2.93 16.59
CA LEU A 404 -4.09 -1.55 17.08
C LEU A 404 -2.83 -0.70 16.90
N ALA A 405 -1.64 -1.27 17.11
CA ALA A 405 -0.39 -0.56 16.85
C ALA A 405 -0.19 -0.27 15.35
N ALA A 406 -0.51 -1.22 14.48
CA ALA A 406 -0.52 -1.01 13.04
C ALA A 406 -1.51 0.08 12.63
N ALA A 407 -2.72 0.06 13.22
CA ALA A 407 -3.75 1.06 12.98
C ALA A 407 -3.29 2.47 13.36
N ALA A 408 -2.59 2.65 14.48
CA ALA A 408 -2.05 3.94 14.90
C ALA A 408 -1.16 4.56 13.82
N VAL A 409 -0.24 3.78 13.25
CA VAL A 409 0.65 4.23 12.17
C VAL A 409 -0.15 4.55 10.89
N GLY A 410 -1.03 3.65 10.49
CA GLY A 410 -1.84 3.84 9.29
C GLY A 410 -2.77 5.05 9.38
N TYR A 411 -3.35 5.29 10.55
CA TYR A 411 -4.22 6.46 10.78
C TYR A 411 -3.45 7.78 10.67
N LEU A 412 -2.23 7.84 11.21
CA LEU A 412 -1.37 9.03 11.09
C LEU A 412 -0.95 9.28 9.64
N CYS A 413 -0.60 8.23 8.88
CA CYS A 413 -0.30 8.37 7.45
C CYS A 413 -1.51 8.86 6.66
N LYS A 414 -2.72 8.34 6.95
CA LYS A 414 -3.97 8.82 6.35
C LYS A 414 -4.26 10.27 6.72
N HIS A 415 -4.03 10.64 7.98
CA HIS A 415 -4.35 11.95 8.53
C HIS A 415 -3.43 13.04 8.01
N ASN A 416 -2.12 12.79 7.98
CA ASN A 416 -1.09 13.79 7.69
C ASN A 416 -0.51 13.71 6.26
N ALA A 417 -0.82 12.64 5.52
CA ALA A 417 -0.39 12.45 4.15
C ALA A 417 -1.54 11.91 3.28
N THR A 418 -1.34 10.76 2.62
CA THR A 418 -2.37 10.09 1.81
C THR A 418 -2.16 8.58 1.84
N LEU A 419 -3.24 7.82 1.52
CA LEU A 419 -3.19 6.38 1.26
C LEU A 419 -3.45 6.06 -0.22
N SER A 420 -3.60 7.06 -1.07
CA SER A 420 -3.95 6.89 -2.47
C SER A 420 -2.70 6.81 -3.34
N ALA A 421 -2.55 5.73 -4.13
CA ALA A 421 -1.50 5.64 -5.13
C ALA A 421 -1.62 6.71 -6.22
N ALA A 422 -2.86 7.09 -6.57
CA ALA A 422 -3.14 8.16 -7.53
C ALA A 422 -2.71 9.55 -7.04
N GLU A 423 -2.52 9.73 -5.73
CA GLU A 423 -2.01 10.97 -5.13
C GLU A 423 -0.54 10.88 -4.76
N GLY A 424 -0.11 9.77 -4.17
CA GLY A 424 1.19 9.64 -3.54
C GLY A 424 2.13 8.57 -4.11
N GLY A 425 1.70 7.80 -5.11
CA GLY A 425 2.47 6.64 -5.57
C GLY A 425 2.43 5.47 -4.58
N CYS A 426 3.19 4.41 -4.87
CA CYS A 426 3.23 3.23 -4.00
C CYS A 426 3.88 3.45 -2.63
N GLN A 427 4.59 4.56 -2.39
CA GLN A 427 5.03 4.93 -1.04
C GLN A 427 3.85 5.06 -0.07
N ALA A 428 2.70 5.57 -0.56
CA ALA A 428 1.47 5.73 0.21
C ALA A 428 0.72 4.40 0.44
N GLU A 429 1.01 3.37 -0.32
CA GLU A 429 0.41 2.03 -0.20
C GLU A 429 1.37 1.03 0.45
N ILE A 430 2.41 0.61 -0.29
CA ILE A 430 3.39 -0.38 0.16
C ILE A 430 4.21 0.17 1.32
N GLY A 431 4.63 1.46 1.24
CA GLY A 431 5.41 2.10 2.32
C GLY A 431 4.63 2.17 3.62
N VAL A 432 3.38 2.61 3.56
CA VAL A 432 2.50 2.66 4.74
C VAL A 432 2.18 1.25 5.24
N GLY A 433 1.87 0.30 4.35
CA GLY A 433 1.64 -1.10 4.72
C GLY A 433 2.86 -1.73 5.41
N SER A 434 4.06 -1.42 4.95
CA SER A 434 5.32 -1.86 5.56
C SER A 434 5.55 -1.23 6.94
N ALA A 435 5.28 0.07 7.09
CA ALA A 435 5.37 0.76 8.38
C ALA A 435 4.38 0.21 9.42
N MET A 436 3.13 -0.04 8.99
CA MET A 436 2.10 -0.69 9.80
C MET A 436 2.52 -2.09 10.26
N ALA A 437 3.06 -2.89 9.34
CA ALA A 437 3.53 -4.24 9.61
C ALA A 437 4.77 -4.26 10.53
N ALA A 438 5.66 -3.28 10.42
CA ALA A 438 6.81 -3.12 11.31
C ALA A 438 6.36 -2.77 12.75
N ALA A 439 5.41 -1.85 12.90
CA ALA A 439 4.80 -1.53 14.20
C ALA A 439 4.10 -2.75 14.82
N MET A 440 3.35 -3.50 13.99
CA MET A 440 2.71 -4.77 14.38
C MET A 440 3.75 -5.76 14.94
N GLY A 441 4.87 -5.93 14.24
CA GLY A 441 5.96 -6.82 14.67
C GLY A 441 6.52 -6.44 16.03
N GLY A 442 6.75 -5.15 16.27
CA GLY A 442 7.21 -4.61 17.56
C GLY A 442 6.21 -4.85 18.68
N GLN A 443 4.95 -4.45 18.49
CA GLN A 443 3.90 -4.60 19.49
C GLN A 443 3.64 -6.07 19.84
N ALA A 444 3.57 -6.96 18.86
CA ALA A 444 3.33 -8.39 19.06
C ALA A 444 4.42 -9.06 19.91
N GLN A 445 5.63 -8.51 19.92
CA GLN A 445 6.76 -8.99 20.72
C GLN A 445 6.91 -8.25 22.07
N GLY A 446 5.97 -7.37 22.42
CA GLY A 446 6.00 -6.61 23.67
C GLY A 446 7.06 -5.50 23.70
N ALA A 447 7.47 -4.99 22.55
CA ALA A 447 8.43 -3.90 22.48
C ALA A 447 7.85 -2.59 23.04
N GLY A 448 8.72 -1.74 23.59
CA GLY A 448 8.33 -0.39 24.02
C GLY A 448 7.97 0.51 22.84
N ILE A 449 7.22 1.58 23.12
CA ILE A 449 6.70 2.51 22.10
C ILE A 449 7.81 3.05 21.18
N GLN A 450 8.99 3.34 21.71
CA GLN A 450 10.11 3.86 20.93
C GLN A 450 10.56 2.86 19.85
N VAL A 451 10.64 1.56 20.17
CA VAL A 451 10.98 0.52 19.18
C VAL A 451 9.88 0.40 18.13
N ILE A 452 8.62 0.47 18.54
CA ILE A 452 7.47 0.39 17.62
C ILE A 452 7.50 1.55 16.62
N THR A 453 7.71 2.77 17.10
CA THR A 453 7.76 3.98 16.25
C THR A 453 9.01 4.02 15.37
N ASN A 454 10.17 3.63 15.88
CA ASN A 454 11.41 3.54 15.11
C ASN A 454 11.31 2.48 14.00
N ALA A 455 10.67 1.34 14.27
CA ALA A 455 10.44 0.32 13.26
C ALA A 455 9.52 0.83 12.14
N ALA A 456 8.43 1.50 12.50
CA ALA A 456 7.50 2.08 11.55
C ALA A 456 8.16 3.18 10.70
N GLU A 457 8.91 4.08 11.33
CA GLU A 457 9.65 5.15 10.68
C GLU A 457 10.63 4.57 9.65
N SER A 458 11.51 3.65 10.06
CA SER A 458 12.51 3.04 9.18
C SER A 458 11.87 2.31 8.00
N ALA A 459 10.77 1.60 8.23
CA ALA A 459 10.05 0.93 7.15
C ALA A 459 9.46 1.94 6.15
N LEU A 460 8.90 3.07 6.60
CA LEU A 460 8.34 4.11 5.74
C LEU A 460 9.44 4.86 4.97
N GLU A 461 10.50 5.28 5.67
CA GLU A 461 11.64 6.03 5.10
C GLU A 461 12.20 5.33 3.87
N HIS A 462 12.39 4.01 3.95
CA HIS A 462 12.95 3.22 2.86
C HIS A 462 11.98 2.93 1.70
N HIS A 463 10.78 3.53 1.74
CA HIS A 463 9.80 3.52 0.65
C HIS A 463 9.53 4.91 0.06
N LEU A 464 10.16 5.99 0.60
CA LEU A 464 9.98 7.33 0.07
C LEU A 464 10.40 7.39 -1.41
N GLY A 465 9.60 8.10 -2.22
CA GLY A 465 9.82 8.22 -3.66
C GLY A 465 9.35 7.03 -4.50
N MET A 466 8.74 6.00 -3.92
CA MET A 466 8.25 4.85 -4.68
C MET A 466 7.06 5.24 -5.56
N THR A 467 7.28 5.20 -6.88
CA THR A 467 6.27 5.50 -7.92
C THR A 467 5.18 4.43 -7.97
N CYS A 468 4.06 4.72 -8.64
CA CYS A 468 3.03 3.75 -9.00
C CYS A 468 2.84 3.73 -10.52
N ASP A 469 3.41 2.73 -11.16
CA ASP A 469 3.47 2.56 -12.61
C ASP A 469 3.09 1.11 -13.00
N PRO A 470 1.85 0.68 -12.72
CA PRO A 470 1.42 -0.69 -12.95
C PRO A 470 1.37 -0.99 -14.45
N VAL A 471 2.04 -2.08 -14.86
CA VAL A 471 2.06 -2.54 -16.25
C VAL A 471 0.65 -2.91 -16.71
N GLY A 472 0.22 -2.37 -17.84
CA GLY A 472 -1.12 -2.57 -18.38
C GLY A 472 -2.26 -2.10 -17.46
N GLY A 473 -1.96 -1.32 -16.42
CA GLY A 473 -2.94 -0.90 -15.40
C GLY A 473 -3.31 -1.99 -14.39
N TYR A 474 -2.63 -3.15 -14.38
CA TYR A 474 -2.94 -4.25 -13.49
C TYR A 474 -2.16 -4.16 -12.17
N VAL A 475 -2.80 -4.46 -11.04
CA VAL A 475 -2.15 -4.58 -9.72
C VAL A 475 -1.38 -5.91 -9.65
N GLN A 476 -0.42 -6.08 -10.56
CA GLN A 476 0.39 -7.29 -10.73
C GLN A 476 1.88 -6.96 -10.79
N VAL A 477 2.33 -6.29 -11.86
CA VAL A 477 3.73 -5.88 -12.03
C VAL A 477 3.81 -4.36 -11.90
N PRO A 478 4.59 -3.84 -10.93
CA PRO A 478 5.46 -4.52 -9.96
C PRO A 478 4.78 -4.80 -8.60
N CYS A 479 3.48 -4.57 -8.44
CA CYS A 479 2.76 -4.49 -7.16
C CYS A 479 2.92 -5.76 -6.31
N ILE A 480 2.78 -6.96 -6.91
CA ILE A 480 2.87 -8.25 -6.20
C ILE A 480 4.23 -8.40 -5.53
N GLU A 481 5.33 -8.15 -6.26
CA GLU A 481 6.67 -8.23 -5.69
C GLU A 481 6.95 -7.13 -4.67
N ARG A 482 6.45 -5.92 -4.90
CA ARG A 482 6.59 -4.82 -3.91
C ARG A 482 5.98 -5.21 -2.56
N CYS A 483 4.90 -5.97 -2.52
CA CYS A 483 4.35 -6.49 -1.26
C CYS A 483 5.32 -7.44 -0.55
N ALA A 484 5.99 -8.34 -1.29
CA ALA A 484 6.99 -9.23 -0.73
C ALA A 484 8.18 -8.46 -0.13
N PHE A 485 8.71 -7.49 -0.88
CA PHE A 485 9.76 -6.60 -0.37
C PHE A 485 9.30 -5.76 0.81
N GLY A 486 8.05 -5.25 0.78
CA GLY A 486 7.46 -4.49 1.88
C GLY A 486 7.36 -5.29 3.18
N ALA A 487 6.97 -6.56 3.10
CA ALA A 487 6.89 -7.45 4.26
C ALA A 487 8.29 -7.76 4.85
N VAL A 488 9.28 -8.05 4.00
CA VAL A 488 10.66 -8.30 4.43
C VAL A 488 11.29 -7.03 5.01
N LYS A 489 11.07 -5.86 4.39
CA LYS A 489 11.52 -4.57 4.93
C LYS A 489 10.90 -4.28 6.30
N ALA A 490 9.59 -4.54 6.48
CA ALA A 490 8.93 -4.37 7.76
C ALA A 490 9.60 -5.20 8.86
N TRP A 491 9.90 -6.46 8.55
CA TRP A 491 10.59 -7.35 9.48
C TRP A 491 12.01 -6.89 9.77
N THR A 492 12.75 -6.46 8.75
CA THR A 492 14.10 -5.90 8.87
C THR A 492 14.10 -4.64 9.73
N ALA A 493 13.17 -3.71 9.47
CA ALA A 493 13.03 -2.48 10.25
C ALA A 493 12.73 -2.76 11.73
N TYR A 494 11.83 -3.71 12.01
CA TYR A 494 11.58 -4.17 13.37
C TYR A 494 12.85 -4.77 14.01
N CYS A 495 13.58 -5.64 13.30
CA CYS A 495 14.81 -6.23 13.82
C CYS A 495 15.89 -5.17 14.13
N ILE A 496 16.05 -4.17 13.26
CA ILE A 496 16.98 -3.05 13.51
C ILE A 496 16.55 -2.29 14.75
N ALA A 497 15.30 -1.80 14.79
CA ALA A 497 14.79 -1.00 15.90
C ALA A 497 14.85 -1.73 17.25
N SER A 498 14.64 -3.04 17.27
CA SER A 498 14.72 -3.85 18.49
C SER A 498 16.16 -4.02 19.01
N ASN A 499 17.18 -3.77 18.19
CA ASN A 499 18.59 -3.94 18.54
C ASN A 499 19.38 -2.62 18.65
N GLU A 500 18.77 -1.48 18.36
CA GLU A 500 19.40 -0.15 18.48
C GLU A 500 19.63 0.28 19.94
N ARG A 501 18.86 -0.23 20.87
CA ARG A 501 18.92 0.09 22.30
C ARG A 501 18.89 1.62 22.56
N GLU A 502 20.03 2.20 23.01
CA GLU A 502 20.13 3.59 23.41
C GLU A 502 20.47 4.58 22.27
N VAL A 503 20.45 4.12 21.03
CA VAL A 503 20.73 4.97 19.86
C VAL A 503 19.60 5.98 19.66
N LYS A 504 19.95 7.28 19.63
CA LYS A 504 19.01 8.35 19.28
C LYS A 504 18.93 8.50 17.76
N ARG A 505 17.74 8.31 17.20
CA ARG A 505 17.49 8.56 15.78
C ARG A 505 17.41 10.05 15.48
N LYS A 506 17.73 10.43 14.25
CA LYS A 506 17.60 11.80 13.74
C LYS A 506 16.23 12.06 13.12
N VAL A 507 15.60 11.03 12.60
CA VAL A 507 14.28 11.09 11.96
C VAL A 507 13.29 10.38 12.87
N ASP A 508 12.14 10.99 13.09
CA ASP A 508 10.99 10.39 13.75
C ASP A 508 9.88 10.05 12.73
N LEU A 509 8.88 9.32 13.17
CA LEU A 509 7.79 8.87 12.31
C LEU A 509 6.98 10.04 11.74
N ASP A 510 6.73 11.09 12.52
CA ASP A 510 5.97 12.26 12.08
C ASP A 510 6.69 13.01 10.96
N THR A 511 8.02 13.18 11.10
CA THR A 511 8.89 13.76 10.08
C THR A 511 8.88 12.92 8.80
N CYS A 512 8.95 11.59 8.92
CA CYS A 512 8.92 10.69 7.78
C CYS A 512 7.56 10.74 7.04
N ILE A 513 6.45 10.81 7.76
CA ILE A 513 5.10 10.99 7.18
C ILE A 513 5.00 12.33 6.43
N ALA A 514 5.55 13.40 6.99
CA ALA A 514 5.58 14.70 6.33
C ALA A 514 6.44 14.67 5.05
N ALA A 515 7.61 14.03 5.09
CA ALA A 515 8.46 13.82 3.92
C ALA A 515 7.73 13.03 2.82
N MET A 516 6.95 12.00 3.20
CA MET A 516 6.10 11.27 2.25
C MET A 516 5.06 12.18 1.61
N ALA A 517 4.40 13.06 2.37
CA ALA A 517 3.40 14.00 1.86
C ALA A 517 4.02 15.00 0.88
N MET A 518 5.21 15.53 1.19
CA MET A 518 5.95 16.45 0.31
C MET A 518 6.40 15.73 -0.98
N THR A 519 7.00 14.56 -0.87
CA THR A 519 7.39 13.73 -2.01
C THR A 519 6.19 13.39 -2.89
N ALA A 520 5.06 13.07 -2.29
CA ALA A 520 3.80 12.82 -3.02
C ALA A 520 3.38 14.05 -3.83
N LYS A 521 3.47 15.25 -3.27
CA LYS A 521 3.14 16.52 -3.95
C LYS A 521 4.06 16.77 -5.15
N ASP A 522 5.36 16.52 -4.99
CA ASP A 522 6.38 16.81 -6.00
C ASP A 522 6.50 15.70 -7.06
N MET A 523 5.99 14.50 -6.80
CA MET A 523 6.01 13.40 -7.75
C MET A 523 5.20 13.77 -9.00
N ASN A 524 5.80 13.56 -10.19
CA ASN A 524 5.12 13.82 -11.46
C ASN A 524 3.86 12.93 -11.61
N PRO A 525 2.72 13.49 -12.03
CA PRO A 525 1.46 12.76 -12.18
C PRO A 525 1.54 11.46 -13.00
N LYS A 526 2.41 11.41 -14.03
CA LYS A 526 2.61 10.19 -14.85
C LYS A 526 3.12 8.97 -14.08
N TYR A 527 3.62 9.16 -12.85
CA TYR A 527 4.07 8.10 -11.93
C TYR A 527 3.07 7.81 -10.80
N LYS A 528 1.83 8.28 -10.94
CA LYS A 528 0.77 8.16 -9.93
C LYS A 528 -0.43 7.37 -10.46
N GLU A 529 -0.24 6.06 -10.64
CA GLU A 529 -1.30 5.11 -11.05
C GLU A 529 -1.95 5.46 -12.42
N THR A 530 -1.14 6.01 -13.36
CA THR A 530 -1.61 6.34 -14.72
C THR A 530 -1.14 5.35 -15.77
N SER A 531 -0.13 4.55 -15.47
CA SER A 531 0.54 3.65 -16.44
C SER A 531 1.15 4.37 -17.65
N GLU A 532 1.44 5.68 -17.53
CA GLU A 532 1.99 6.50 -18.61
C GLU A 532 3.53 6.54 -18.64
N ALA A 533 4.18 6.05 -17.57
CA ALA A 533 5.64 6.12 -17.44
C ALA A 533 6.20 4.90 -16.68
N GLY A 534 7.51 4.92 -16.43
CA GLY A 534 8.19 3.87 -15.67
C GLY A 534 8.11 2.51 -16.35
N LEU A 535 7.88 1.45 -15.56
CA LEU A 535 7.78 0.08 -16.07
C LEU A 535 6.63 -0.09 -17.07
N ALA A 536 5.50 0.58 -16.83
CA ALA A 536 4.33 0.50 -17.69
C ALA A 536 4.61 0.99 -19.13
N ALA A 537 5.50 1.96 -19.30
CA ALA A 537 5.87 2.49 -20.62
C ALA A 537 6.94 1.64 -21.33
N LEU A 538 7.64 0.76 -20.62
CA LEU A 538 8.78 0.00 -21.16
C LEU A 538 8.45 -1.48 -21.36
N VAL A 539 7.47 -2.01 -20.64
CA VAL A 539 7.02 -3.41 -20.77
C VAL A 539 5.84 -3.45 -21.71
N LEU A 540 6.02 -4.10 -22.85
CA LEU A 540 4.93 -4.33 -23.82
C LEU A 540 4.05 -5.49 -23.33
N CYS A 541 2.74 -5.27 -23.32
CA CYS A 541 1.73 -6.29 -23.02
C CYS A 541 1.14 -6.85 -24.31
#